data_b7f061c28d69b85030bff16ec854275a
#
_entry.id   b7f061c28d69b85030bff16ec854275a
#
_cell.length_a   1.000
_cell.length_b   1.000
_cell.length_c   1.000
_cell.angle_alpha   90.00
_cell.angle_beta   90.00
_cell.angle_gamma   90.00
#
_symmetry.space_group_name_H-M   'P 1'
#
loop_
_entity.id
_entity.type
_entity.pdbx_description
1 polymer ?
#
loop_
_entity_poly.entity_id
_entity_poly.type
_entity_poly.pdbx_seq_one_letter_code
_entity_poly.pdbx_strand_id
1 'polypeptide(L)'
;MGFLDNSGDIILDAVLTDLGRKRLAEGNGRFRIDKFAFGDDEINYGLYDKNNTSGSAYYDISILQTPVLEAFTNNMSSMKSRLISYTENDLLYLPVINVRNSGDAAVYSGTPATRMVLVDLTTVNALTDGGNTLDAGLLNGNQPNLGTNIISADQGLDTSELSPNSTIDPMLLETQYFVQIDNRLGHIVSYLGSTTSDAYTPTSVDDDNIATYIFTADDDSGAVTPVENDAASSIVGPRGTRISFKVASGLDLKTGTFLFTQLGSQGITAIASGTGDDLAAADYKFIDSTIRISGITTGYTLDIPIRFVKKIT
;
A
#
# COMPACT_ATOMS: atom_id res chain seq x y z
N MET A 1 -7.16 13.53 -9.67
CA MET A 1 -6.64 14.19 -10.88
C MET A 1 -5.27 14.73 -10.55
N GLY A 2 -4.22 14.07 -11.05
CA GLY A 2 -2.86 14.57 -10.91
C GLY A 2 -2.79 15.99 -11.49
N PHE A 3 -2.17 16.89 -10.77
CA PHE A 3 -1.88 18.23 -11.27
C PHE A 3 -0.91 18.09 -12.44
N LEU A 4 -1.42 18.21 -13.65
CA LEU A 4 -0.57 18.42 -14.83
C LEU A 4 0.02 19.83 -14.69
N ASP A 5 1.31 19.89 -14.39
CA ASP A 5 2.07 21.12 -14.53
C ASP A 5 2.06 21.52 -16.01
N ASN A 6 1.35 22.60 -16.34
CA ASN A 6 1.26 23.13 -17.70
C ASN A 6 2.54 23.83 -18.17
N SER A 7 3.65 23.68 -17.46
CA SER A 7 4.92 24.34 -17.77
C SER A 7 5.79 23.59 -18.81
N GLY A 8 5.37 22.43 -19.27
CA GLY A 8 6.11 21.62 -20.24
C GLY A 8 5.28 21.20 -21.46
N ASP A 9 5.95 20.87 -22.57
CA ASP A 9 5.31 20.29 -23.75
C ASP A 9 4.82 18.88 -23.43
N ILE A 10 3.54 18.59 -23.69
CA ILE A 10 2.98 17.25 -23.59
C ILE A 10 3.33 16.49 -24.86
N ILE A 11 4.22 15.50 -24.73
CA ILE A 11 4.58 14.61 -25.84
C ILE A 11 3.74 13.34 -25.71
N LEU A 12 2.93 13.06 -26.74
CA LEU A 12 2.15 11.84 -26.85
C LEU A 12 2.82 10.91 -27.87
N ASP A 13 3.15 9.70 -27.42
CA ASP A 13 3.60 8.63 -28.30
C ASP A 13 2.45 7.62 -28.46
N ALA A 14 2.02 7.37 -29.69
CA ALA A 14 0.89 6.51 -29.98
C ALA A 14 1.33 5.33 -30.85
N VAL A 15 1.14 4.11 -30.33
CA VAL A 15 1.40 2.87 -31.08
C VAL A 15 0.10 2.41 -31.75
N LEU A 16 0.12 2.39 -33.10
CA LEU A 16 -1.04 1.91 -33.87
C LEU A 16 -1.12 0.38 -33.82
N THR A 17 -2.35 -0.13 -33.72
CA THR A 17 -2.65 -1.56 -33.93
C THR A 17 -2.30 -1.98 -35.37
N ASP A 18 -2.19 -3.27 -35.63
CA ASP A 18 -1.89 -3.80 -36.99
C ASP A 18 -2.92 -3.33 -38.02
N LEU A 19 -4.19 -3.27 -37.61
CA LEU A 19 -5.26 -2.75 -38.47
C LEU A 19 -5.10 -1.25 -38.71
N GLY A 20 -4.72 -0.48 -37.70
CA GLY A 20 -4.43 0.95 -37.82
C GLY A 20 -3.26 1.22 -38.77
N ARG A 21 -2.15 0.47 -38.62
CA ARG A 21 -0.98 0.52 -39.51
C ARG A 21 -1.35 0.17 -40.96
N LYS A 22 -2.14 -0.88 -41.16
CA LYS A 22 -2.64 -1.26 -42.46
C LYS A 22 -3.44 -0.12 -43.12
N ARG A 23 -4.40 0.48 -42.42
CA ARG A 23 -5.23 1.59 -42.93
C ARG A 23 -4.39 2.83 -43.22
N LEU A 24 -3.37 3.12 -42.44
CA LEU A 24 -2.45 4.22 -42.69
C LEU A 24 -1.63 3.97 -43.97
N ALA A 25 -1.14 2.73 -44.14
CA ALA A 25 -0.36 2.32 -45.29
C ALA A 25 -1.17 2.30 -46.60
N GLU A 26 -2.47 2.08 -46.54
CA GLU A 26 -3.36 2.13 -47.73
C GLU A 26 -3.40 3.53 -48.39
N GLY A 27 -3.07 4.58 -47.65
CA GLY A 27 -2.92 5.95 -48.18
C GLY A 27 -4.13 6.57 -48.88
N ASN A 28 -5.33 5.97 -48.69
CA ASN A 28 -6.56 6.37 -49.40
C ASN A 28 -7.32 7.50 -48.67
N GLY A 29 -6.71 8.18 -47.70
CA GLY A 29 -7.30 9.26 -46.92
C GLY A 29 -8.40 8.83 -45.94
N ARG A 30 -8.67 7.53 -45.83
CA ARG A 30 -9.70 7.00 -44.90
C ARG A 30 -9.22 6.90 -43.47
N PHE A 31 -7.91 6.88 -43.25
CA PHE A 31 -7.32 6.92 -41.89
C PHE A 31 -7.02 8.38 -41.56
N ARG A 32 -7.90 8.95 -40.79
CA ARG A 32 -7.74 10.29 -40.24
C ARG A 32 -8.12 10.25 -38.78
N ILE A 33 -7.24 10.75 -37.92
CA ILE A 33 -7.51 10.92 -36.48
C ILE A 33 -8.09 12.32 -36.31
N ASP A 34 -9.38 12.40 -36.11
CA ASP A 34 -10.08 13.69 -35.91
C ASP A 34 -10.19 14.06 -34.43
N LYS A 35 -10.27 13.06 -33.57
CA LYS A 35 -10.38 13.23 -32.11
C LYS A 35 -9.73 12.05 -31.40
N PHE A 36 -9.24 12.29 -30.21
CA PHE A 36 -8.80 11.25 -29.30
C PHE A 36 -9.35 11.54 -27.90
N ALA A 37 -9.50 10.49 -27.11
CA ALA A 37 -9.85 10.57 -25.71
C ALA A 37 -8.92 9.64 -24.92
N PHE A 38 -8.61 10.03 -23.71
CA PHE A 38 -7.90 9.19 -22.78
C PHE A 38 -8.91 8.50 -21.88
N GLY A 39 -8.68 7.21 -21.65
CA GLY A 39 -9.38 6.43 -20.63
C GLY A 39 -8.45 6.28 -19.44
N ASP A 40 -9.05 6.14 -18.28
CA ASP A 40 -8.35 5.80 -17.05
C ASP A 40 -8.39 4.28 -16.88
N ASP A 41 -7.26 3.65 -16.65
CA ASP A 41 -7.15 2.18 -16.48
C ASP A 41 -7.89 1.69 -15.22
N GLU A 42 -8.11 2.57 -14.25
CA GLU A 42 -8.83 2.26 -13.02
C GLU A 42 -10.36 2.24 -13.21
N ILE A 43 -10.85 2.81 -14.31
CA ILE A 43 -12.28 2.89 -14.62
C ILE A 43 -12.70 1.75 -15.54
N ASN A 44 -13.62 0.92 -15.07
CA ASN A 44 -14.22 -0.13 -15.89
C ASN A 44 -15.31 0.44 -16.79
N TYR A 45 -14.94 0.86 -18.00
CA TYR A 45 -15.88 1.36 -19.00
C TYR A 45 -16.86 0.30 -19.54
N GLY A 46 -16.60 -0.99 -19.28
CA GLY A 46 -17.51 -2.09 -19.60
C GLY A 46 -18.81 -2.07 -18.80
N LEU A 47 -18.88 -1.24 -17.73
CA LEU A 47 -20.11 -1.01 -16.96
C LEU A 47 -21.13 -0.11 -17.67
N TYR A 48 -20.81 0.42 -18.87
CA TYR A 48 -21.75 1.17 -19.67
C TYR A 48 -22.91 0.29 -20.17
N ASP A 49 -24.12 0.59 -19.72
CA ASP A 49 -25.35 -0.16 -20.08
C ASP A 49 -26.29 0.68 -20.93
N LYS A 50 -26.15 0.58 -22.26
CA LYS A 50 -27.03 1.30 -23.21
C LYS A 50 -28.47 0.81 -23.24
N ASN A 51 -28.76 -0.34 -22.59
CA ASN A 51 -30.08 -0.92 -22.55
C ASN A 51 -30.79 -0.68 -21.21
N ASN A 52 -30.28 0.22 -20.39
CA ASN A 52 -30.85 0.52 -19.08
C ASN A 52 -32.32 0.97 -19.21
N THR A 53 -33.19 0.28 -18.48
CA THR A 53 -34.66 0.51 -18.54
C THR A 53 -35.09 1.88 -18.00
N SER A 54 -34.23 2.54 -17.22
CA SER A 54 -34.46 3.86 -16.62
C SER A 54 -34.15 5.03 -17.59
N GLY A 55 -33.63 4.73 -18.78
CA GLY A 55 -33.36 5.71 -19.82
C GLY A 55 -31.90 6.13 -19.95
N SER A 56 -31.63 6.98 -20.94
CA SER A 56 -30.25 7.36 -21.34
C SER A 56 -29.43 8.08 -20.26
N ALA A 57 -30.10 8.73 -19.30
CA ALA A 57 -29.43 9.37 -18.16
C ALA A 57 -28.78 8.36 -17.17
N TYR A 58 -29.06 7.07 -17.32
CA TYR A 58 -28.56 6.00 -16.44
C TYR A 58 -27.60 5.06 -17.16
N TYR A 59 -27.24 5.31 -18.42
CA TYR A 59 -26.35 4.42 -19.18
C TYR A 59 -24.93 4.35 -18.61
N ASP A 60 -24.47 5.40 -17.98
CA ASP A 60 -23.13 5.56 -17.38
C ASP A 60 -23.14 5.63 -15.86
N ILE A 61 -24.30 5.49 -15.22
CA ILE A 61 -24.45 5.67 -13.77
C ILE A 61 -23.51 4.75 -12.98
N SER A 62 -23.34 3.51 -13.41
CA SER A 62 -22.44 2.55 -12.75
C SER A 62 -20.98 2.96 -12.89
N ILE A 63 -20.60 3.61 -13.98
CA ILE A 63 -19.24 4.15 -14.18
C ILE A 63 -19.05 5.35 -13.27
N LEU A 64 -20.00 6.29 -13.24
CA LEU A 64 -19.94 7.50 -12.42
C LEU A 64 -19.92 7.20 -10.91
N GLN A 65 -20.52 6.10 -10.50
CA GLN A 65 -20.56 5.66 -9.11
C GLN A 65 -19.32 4.83 -8.72
N THR A 66 -18.47 4.42 -9.67
CA THR A 66 -17.27 3.67 -9.34
C THR A 66 -16.27 4.60 -8.66
N PRO A 67 -15.87 4.31 -7.42
CA PRO A 67 -14.82 5.09 -6.75
C PRO A 67 -13.48 4.81 -7.42
N VAL A 68 -12.77 5.86 -7.75
CA VAL A 68 -11.40 5.76 -8.25
C VAL A 68 -10.47 5.70 -7.04
N LEU A 69 -9.66 4.64 -6.96
CA LEU A 69 -8.58 4.53 -5.99
C LEU A 69 -7.30 5.01 -6.65
N GLU A 70 -6.68 6.04 -6.10
CA GLU A 70 -5.41 6.50 -6.62
C GLU A 70 -4.28 5.60 -6.14
N ALA A 71 -3.46 5.15 -7.09
CA ALA A 71 -2.27 4.38 -6.78
C ALA A 71 -1.10 5.31 -6.43
N PHE A 72 -0.26 4.87 -5.51
CA PHE A 72 1.03 5.55 -5.30
C PHE A 72 1.87 5.50 -6.57
N THR A 73 2.54 6.60 -6.88
CA THR A 73 3.51 6.63 -7.97
C THR A 73 4.56 5.53 -7.78
N ASN A 74 4.77 4.73 -8.83
CA ASN A 74 5.71 3.61 -8.77
C ASN A 74 7.15 4.13 -8.65
N ASN A 75 7.82 3.81 -7.55
CA ASN A 75 9.18 4.20 -7.26
C ASN A 75 10.25 3.21 -7.76
N MET A 76 9.89 2.17 -8.47
CA MET A 76 10.87 1.16 -8.91
C MET A 76 11.95 1.72 -9.86
N SER A 77 11.61 2.75 -10.62
CA SER A 77 12.52 3.41 -11.57
C SER A 77 13.13 4.70 -11.03
N SER A 78 12.73 5.16 -9.84
CA SER A 78 13.25 6.38 -9.24
C SER A 78 14.30 6.08 -8.17
N MET A 79 15.11 7.07 -7.86
CA MET A 79 16.08 6.99 -6.77
C MET A 79 15.33 6.92 -5.44
N LYS A 80 15.59 5.87 -4.65
CA LYS A 80 14.87 5.65 -3.38
C LYS A 80 15.23 6.65 -2.28
N SER A 81 16.42 7.24 -2.35
CA SER A 81 16.86 8.27 -1.40
C SER A 81 16.89 9.63 -2.08
N ARG A 82 16.65 10.71 -1.32
CA ARG A 82 16.85 12.07 -1.84
C ARG A 82 18.32 12.41 -1.91
N LEU A 83 18.65 13.47 -2.64
CA LEU A 83 19.99 14.08 -2.59
C LEU A 83 20.18 14.71 -1.21
N ILE A 84 21.25 14.31 -0.52
CA ILE A 84 21.64 14.85 0.78
C ILE A 84 23.01 15.51 0.68
N SER A 85 23.23 16.55 1.48
CA SER A 85 24.56 17.11 1.70
C SER A 85 25.15 16.46 2.96
N TYR A 86 26.32 15.91 2.84
CA TYR A 86 27.06 15.27 3.93
C TYR A 86 28.41 15.93 4.09
N THR A 87 28.85 16.12 5.32
CA THR A 87 30.07 16.88 5.62
C THR A 87 31.34 16.06 5.47
N GLU A 88 31.26 14.74 5.64
CA GLU A 88 32.38 13.85 5.53
C GLU A 88 32.53 13.32 4.10
N ASN A 89 33.74 13.11 3.62
CA ASN A 89 34.02 12.63 2.28
C ASN A 89 34.18 11.12 2.17
N ASP A 90 34.02 10.40 3.29
CA ASP A 90 34.25 8.96 3.42
C ASP A 90 32.95 8.14 3.50
N LEU A 91 31.82 8.74 3.16
CA LEU A 91 30.53 8.06 3.13
C LEU A 91 30.51 6.99 2.02
N LEU A 92 30.53 5.73 2.42
CA LEU A 92 30.48 4.57 1.51
C LEU A 92 29.08 4.01 1.35
N TYR A 93 28.22 4.11 2.38
CA TYR A 93 26.90 3.53 2.42
C TYR A 93 25.86 4.54 2.86
N LEU A 94 24.70 4.55 2.19
CA LEU A 94 23.52 5.29 2.64
C LEU A 94 22.59 4.35 3.41
N PRO A 95 21.95 4.82 4.47
CA PRO A 95 20.92 4.05 5.16
C PRO A 95 19.75 3.69 4.25
N VAL A 96 19.24 2.49 4.46
CA VAL A 96 18.04 1.97 3.82
C VAL A 96 16.96 1.72 4.87
N ILE A 97 15.71 1.62 4.44
CA ILE A 97 14.60 1.19 5.30
C ILE A 97 14.14 -0.16 4.77
N ASN A 98 14.20 -1.19 5.61
CA ASN A 98 13.77 -2.54 5.28
C ASN A 98 12.66 -3.01 6.21
N VAL A 99 11.70 -3.76 5.65
CA VAL A 99 10.64 -4.37 6.46
C VAL A 99 11.24 -5.45 7.35
N ARG A 100 10.84 -5.45 8.61
CA ARG A 100 11.14 -6.54 9.54
C ARG A 100 10.24 -7.73 9.26
N ASN A 101 10.82 -8.91 9.02
CA ASN A 101 10.09 -10.12 8.64
C ASN A 101 9.89 -11.11 9.79
N SER A 102 10.47 -10.87 10.96
CA SER A 102 10.42 -11.77 12.11
C SER A 102 9.69 -11.16 13.29
N GLY A 103 8.72 -11.87 13.84
CA GLY A 103 7.92 -11.45 14.99
C GLY A 103 6.77 -10.48 14.66
N ASP A 104 6.75 -9.95 13.44
CA ASP A 104 5.67 -9.12 12.92
C ASP A 104 4.71 -9.95 12.06
N ALA A 105 3.68 -9.32 11.53
CA ALA A 105 2.80 -9.96 10.57
C ALA A 105 3.62 -10.61 9.48
N ALA A 106 3.60 -11.92 9.43
CA ALA A 106 4.31 -12.68 8.41
C ALA A 106 3.83 -12.22 7.04
N VAL A 107 4.77 -12.18 6.12
CA VAL A 107 4.45 -11.88 4.73
C VAL A 107 3.71 -13.09 4.16
N TYR A 108 2.55 -12.87 3.59
CA TYR A 108 1.88 -13.92 2.86
C TYR A 108 2.70 -14.27 1.62
N SER A 109 2.99 -15.57 1.42
CA SER A 109 3.84 -16.01 0.30
C SER A 109 3.10 -15.82 -1.02
N GLY A 110 3.32 -14.70 -1.62
CA GLY A 110 2.91 -14.34 -2.96
C GLY A 110 4.03 -13.54 -3.62
N THR A 111 3.96 -13.31 -4.91
CA THR A 111 4.89 -12.41 -5.58
C THR A 111 4.07 -11.25 -6.15
N PRO A 112 4.21 -10.05 -5.60
CA PRO A 112 5.04 -9.62 -4.46
C PRO A 112 4.53 -10.08 -3.11
N ALA A 113 5.43 -10.17 -2.14
CA ALA A 113 5.11 -10.52 -0.77
C ALA A 113 4.15 -9.48 -0.15
N THR A 114 2.90 -9.86 0.06
CA THR A 114 1.80 -8.95 0.43
C THR A 114 1.29 -9.27 1.82
N ARG A 115 0.95 -8.26 2.60
CA ARG A 115 0.30 -8.40 3.90
C ARG A 115 -1.21 -8.34 3.73
N MET A 116 -1.92 -9.33 4.29
CA MET A 116 -3.37 -9.42 4.18
C MET A 116 -4.05 -8.85 5.41
N VAL A 117 -4.97 -7.91 5.22
CA VAL A 117 -5.78 -7.29 6.25
C VAL A 117 -7.21 -7.78 6.14
N LEU A 118 -7.69 -8.46 7.17
CA LEU A 118 -9.06 -8.94 7.26
C LEU A 118 -9.96 -7.78 7.71
N VAL A 119 -10.95 -7.45 6.89
CA VAL A 119 -11.65 -6.17 6.98
C VAL A 119 -12.67 -6.14 8.11
N ASP A 120 -13.46 -7.18 8.25
CA ASP A 120 -14.58 -7.23 9.19
C ASP A 120 -14.58 -8.47 10.10
N LEU A 121 -15.43 -8.45 11.10
CA LEU A 121 -15.50 -9.53 12.08
C LEU A 121 -15.93 -10.87 11.45
N THR A 122 -16.77 -10.85 10.44
CA THR A 122 -17.22 -12.06 9.73
C THR A 122 -16.04 -12.73 9.04
N THR A 123 -15.22 -11.95 8.36
CA THR A 123 -13.99 -12.43 7.70
C THR A 123 -12.96 -12.92 8.72
N VAL A 124 -12.77 -12.19 9.81
CA VAL A 124 -11.86 -12.58 10.89
C VAL A 124 -12.29 -13.92 11.50
N ASN A 125 -13.57 -14.07 11.86
CA ASN A 125 -14.07 -15.30 12.46
C ASN A 125 -14.01 -16.51 11.53
N ALA A 126 -14.21 -16.30 10.23
CA ALA A 126 -14.13 -17.36 9.25
C ALA A 126 -12.70 -17.91 9.06
N LEU A 127 -11.70 -17.07 9.32
CA LEU A 127 -10.28 -17.39 9.15
C LEU A 127 -9.52 -17.56 10.48
N THR A 128 -10.26 -17.59 11.58
CA THR A 128 -9.71 -17.87 12.91
C THR A 128 -10.07 -19.30 13.29
N ASP A 129 -9.09 -20.09 13.68
CA ASP A 129 -9.35 -21.38 14.30
C ASP A 129 -10.11 -21.22 15.61
N GLY A 130 -10.97 -22.13 15.97
CA GLY A 130 -11.86 -22.08 17.13
C GLY A 130 -11.25 -21.71 18.50
N GLY A 131 -10.01 -21.21 18.49
CA GLY A 131 -9.21 -20.74 19.62
C GLY A 131 -8.80 -19.27 19.63
N ASN A 132 -9.36 -18.42 18.78
CA ASN A 132 -9.04 -16.97 18.72
C ASN A 132 -7.66 -16.58 18.18
N THR A 133 -6.96 -17.45 17.48
CA THR A 133 -5.67 -17.13 16.89
C THR A 133 -5.82 -17.00 15.39
N LEU A 134 -5.46 -15.84 14.84
CA LEU A 134 -5.31 -15.68 13.38
C LEU A 134 -4.05 -16.40 12.90
N ASP A 135 -4.13 -16.97 11.72
CA ASP A 135 -2.98 -17.55 11.06
C ASP A 135 -1.85 -16.53 10.87
N ALA A 136 -0.62 -17.00 10.90
CA ALA A 136 0.54 -16.16 10.67
C ALA A 136 0.43 -15.47 9.29
N GLY A 137 0.57 -14.16 9.27
CA GLY A 137 0.50 -13.34 8.06
C GLY A 137 -0.84 -12.65 7.83
N LEU A 138 -1.86 -12.96 8.61
CA LEU A 138 -3.14 -12.26 8.57
C LEU A 138 -3.19 -11.16 9.62
N LEU A 139 -3.60 -9.97 9.20
CA LEU A 139 -3.79 -8.81 10.04
C LEU A 139 -5.27 -8.64 10.38
N ASN A 140 -5.60 -8.43 11.65
CA ASN A 140 -6.96 -8.14 12.07
C ASN A 140 -7.28 -6.64 11.86
N GLY A 141 -7.77 -6.27 10.68
CA GLY A 141 -8.15 -4.89 10.38
C GLY A 141 -9.43 -4.44 11.06
N ASN A 142 -10.26 -5.38 11.55
CA ASN A 142 -11.47 -5.04 12.29
C ASN A 142 -11.16 -4.57 13.72
N GLN A 143 -10.26 -5.30 14.40
CA GLN A 143 -9.81 -5.01 15.77
C GLN A 143 -8.28 -5.18 15.84
N PRO A 144 -7.51 -4.22 15.34
CA PRO A 144 -6.05 -4.35 15.20
C PRO A 144 -5.33 -4.49 16.55
N ASN A 145 -5.98 -4.15 17.65
CA ASN A 145 -5.44 -4.27 19.00
C ASN A 145 -5.49 -5.70 19.55
N LEU A 146 -6.30 -6.57 18.95
CA LEU A 146 -6.33 -7.99 19.29
C LEU A 146 -5.27 -8.72 18.44
N GLY A 147 -4.17 -9.06 19.06
CA GLY A 147 -3.08 -9.80 18.42
C GLY A 147 -1.77 -9.03 18.27
N THR A 148 -0.76 -9.73 17.76
CA THR A 148 0.63 -9.23 17.57
C THR A 148 0.87 -8.67 16.17
N ASN A 149 -0.15 -8.24 15.49
CA ASN A 149 -0.15 -7.88 14.07
C ASN A 149 0.46 -6.49 13.82
N ILE A 150 1.74 -6.35 14.05
CA ILE A 150 2.50 -5.11 13.91
C ILE A 150 3.21 -5.12 12.56
N ILE A 151 3.19 -4.00 11.86
CA ILE A 151 4.07 -3.74 10.73
C ILE A 151 5.22 -2.90 11.25
N SER A 152 6.44 -3.40 11.09
CA SER A 152 7.65 -2.69 11.48
C SER A 152 8.63 -2.58 10.32
N ALA A 153 9.34 -1.47 10.27
CA ALA A 153 10.43 -1.26 9.35
C ALA A 153 11.65 -0.67 10.09
N ASP A 154 12.80 -1.24 9.83
CA ASP A 154 14.08 -0.86 10.44
C ASP A 154 14.89 -0.02 9.46
N GLN A 155 15.42 1.08 9.94
CA GLN A 155 16.41 1.86 9.24
C GLN A 155 17.83 1.38 9.62
N GLY A 156 18.72 1.30 8.65
CA GLY A 156 20.10 0.94 8.92
C GLY A 156 20.97 0.85 7.68
N LEU A 157 22.24 0.50 7.88
CA LEU A 157 23.19 0.22 6.81
C LEU A 157 23.17 -1.28 6.49
N ASP A 158 22.61 -1.64 5.34
CA ASP A 158 22.45 -3.04 4.94
C ASP A 158 23.74 -3.56 4.27
N THR A 159 24.79 -3.71 5.08
CA THR A 159 26.11 -4.20 4.65
C THR A 159 26.72 -5.08 5.70
N SER A 160 27.40 -6.15 5.28
CA SER A 160 28.17 -7.04 6.15
C SER A 160 29.59 -6.52 6.45
N GLU A 161 30.02 -5.43 5.83
CA GLU A 161 31.37 -4.89 6.02
C GLU A 161 31.51 -4.11 7.33
N LEU A 162 30.39 -3.63 7.86
CA LEU A 162 30.34 -2.91 9.13
C LEU A 162 29.71 -3.77 10.22
N SER A 163 30.24 -3.67 11.42
CA SER A 163 29.69 -4.41 12.56
C SER A 163 28.26 -3.95 12.88
N PRO A 164 27.30 -4.86 13.14
CA PRO A 164 25.96 -4.49 13.59
C PRO A 164 25.93 -3.66 14.88
N ASN A 165 27.00 -3.71 15.66
CA ASN A 165 27.16 -2.94 16.90
C ASN A 165 27.75 -1.53 16.68
N SER A 166 28.12 -1.19 15.46
CA SER A 166 28.53 0.17 15.12
C SER A 166 27.33 1.10 15.09
N THR A 167 27.52 2.35 15.41
CA THR A 167 26.48 3.38 15.37
C THR A 167 26.42 4.01 13.98
N ILE A 168 25.22 4.38 13.57
CA ILE A 168 25.00 5.23 12.39
C ILE A 168 25.32 6.67 12.76
N ASP A 169 25.91 7.42 11.83
CA ASP A 169 26.11 8.84 12.00
C ASP A 169 24.78 9.55 12.29
N PRO A 170 24.70 10.39 13.33
CA PRO A 170 23.48 11.13 13.66
C PRO A 170 22.90 11.96 12.48
N MET A 171 23.73 12.41 11.54
CA MET A 171 23.29 13.12 10.34
C MET A 171 22.52 12.23 9.34
N LEU A 172 22.69 10.92 9.45
CA LEU A 172 22.04 9.93 8.58
C LEU A 172 20.94 9.14 9.31
N LEU A 173 20.78 9.39 10.61
CA LEU A 173 19.79 8.72 11.43
C LEU A 173 18.39 9.28 11.15
N GLU A 174 17.44 8.40 10.87
CA GLU A 174 16.03 8.80 10.75
C GLU A 174 15.42 8.97 12.15
N THR A 175 14.99 10.19 12.44
CA THR A 175 14.25 10.50 13.67
C THR A 175 12.78 10.73 13.42
N GLN A 176 12.39 10.86 12.15
CA GLN A 176 11.01 11.09 11.74
C GLN A 176 10.68 10.29 10.49
N TYR A 177 9.44 9.81 10.44
CA TYR A 177 8.91 9.05 9.31
C TYR A 177 7.57 9.59 8.86
N PHE A 178 7.37 9.62 7.54
CA PHE A 178 6.05 9.71 6.93
C PHE A 178 5.52 8.31 6.66
N VAL A 179 4.26 8.07 7.04
CA VAL A 179 3.52 6.87 6.66
C VAL A 179 2.28 7.30 5.91
N GLN A 180 2.11 6.78 4.70
CA GLN A 180 1.00 7.13 3.82
C GLN A 180 0.18 5.88 3.49
N ILE A 181 -1.14 6.03 3.49
CA ILE A 181 -2.10 4.98 3.16
C ILE A 181 -3.36 5.59 2.56
N ASP A 182 -4.05 4.86 1.67
CA ASP A 182 -5.38 5.28 1.20
C ASP A 182 -6.39 5.25 2.36
N ASN A 183 -6.87 6.42 2.75
CA ASN A 183 -7.77 6.63 3.89
C ASN A 183 -9.16 5.98 3.69
N ARG A 184 -9.56 5.72 2.46
CA ARG A 184 -10.82 5.01 2.16
C ARG A 184 -10.73 3.53 2.52
N LEU A 185 -9.53 2.95 2.37
CA LEU A 185 -9.29 1.53 2.62
C LEU A 185 -8.92 1.26 4.07
N GLY A 186 -8.08 2.11 4.66
CA GLY A 186 -7.59 1.89 6.01
C GLY A 186 -6.98 3.10 6.67
N HIS A 187 -6.61 2.95 7.91
CA HIS A 187 -5.94 3.97 8.70
C HIS A 187 -4.91 3.34 9.65
N ILE A 188 -3.98 4.14 10.10
CA ILE A 188 -2.90 3.71 10.99
C ILE A 188 -3.35 3.79 12.45
N VAL A 189 -2.98 2.76 13.22
CA VAL A 189 -3.33 2.61 14.64
C VAL A 189 -2.05 2.35 15.44
N SER A 190 -2.07 2.82 16.69
CA SER A 190 -0.96 2.61 17.62
C SER A 190 -0.64 1.12 17.81
N TYR A 191 0.63 0.78 17.77
CA TYR A 191 1.07 -0.58 18.04
C TYR A 191 1.06 -0.90 19.55
N LEU A 192 1.16 0.13 20.39
CA LEU A 192 1.09 -0.01 21.86
C LEU A 192 -0.34 -0.09 22.37
N GLY A 193 -1.32 0.34 21.58
CA GLY A 193 -2.70 0.44 21.99
C GLY A 193 -3.34 -0.90 22.35
N SER A 194 -4.10 -0.91 23.42
CA SER A 194 -4.91 -2.05 23.88
C SER A 194 -6.40 -1.88 23.62
N THR A 195 -6.82 -0.72 23.13
CA THR A 195 -8.23 -0.36 22.86
C THR A 195 -8.45 -0.03 21.39
N THR A 196 -9.71 -0.14 20.93
CA THR A 196 -10.07 0.17 19.52
C THR A 196 -10.00 1.67 19.20
N SER A 197 -9.77 2.52 20.19
CA SER A 197 -9.76 3.98 20.04
C SER A 197 -8.37 4.59 19.81
N ASP A 198 -7.33 3.77 19.68
CA ASP A 198 -5.96 4.27 19.56
C ASP A 198 -5.56 4.51 18.08
N ALA A 199 -6.51 4.95 17.26
CA ALA A 199 -6.25 5.39 15.90
C ALA A 199 -5.48 6.71 15.91
N TYR A 200 -4.39 6.75 15.15
CA TYR A 200 -3.69 8.02 14.92
C TYR A 200 -4.53 8.94 14.03
N THR A 201 -4.50 10.22 14.32
CA THR A 201 -5.08 11.22 13.42
C THR A 201 -4.08 11.52 12.32
N PRO A 202 -4.46 11.43 11.03
CA PRO A 202 -3.58 11.80 9.96
C PRO A 202 -3.22 13.30 10.05
N THR A 203 -1.98 13.62 9.76
CA THR A 203 -1.51 15.02 9.73
C THR A 203 -2.15 15.78 8.57
N SER A 204 -2.34 15.09 7.44
CA SER A 204 -3.06 15.60 6.27
C SER A 204 -3.69 14.46 5.51
N VAL A 205 -4.77 14.77 4.82
CA VAL A 205 -5.38 13.92 3.79
C VAL A 205 -5.44 14.78 2.53
N ASP A 206 -4.88 14.29 1.44
CA ASP A 206 -4.88 15.00 0.17
C ASP A 206 -6.19 14.83 -0.60
N ASP A 207 -6.28 15.46 -1.76
CA ASP A 207 -7.48 15.42 -2.62
C ASP A 207 -7.76 14.00 -3.15
N ASP A 208 -6.72 13.16 -3.20
CA ASP A 208 -6.76 11.78 -3.67
C ASP A 208 -7.06 10.79 -2.54
N ASN A 209 -7.37 11.30 -1.36
CA ASN A 209 -7.62 10.55 -0.13
C ASN A 209 -6.42 9.77 0.41
N ILE A 210 -5.20 10.14 0.08
CA ILE A 210 -4.02 9.59 0.73
C ILE A 210 -3.81 10.30 2.07
N ALA A 211 -3.96 9.54 3.14
CA ALA A 211 -3.68 10.00 4.50
C ALA A 211 -2.20 9.93 4.78
N THR A 212 -1.61 11.04 5.23
CA THR A 212 -0.21 11.13 5.66
C THR A 212 -0.14 11.28 7.17
N TYR A 213 0.64 10.40 7.80
CA TYR A 213 0.94 10.41 9.23
C TYR A 213 2.41 10.74 9.42
N ILE A 214 2.73 11.53 10.44
CA ILE A 214 4.11 11.88 10.83
C ILE A 214 4.38 11.26 12.19
N PHE A 215 5.43 10.46 12.29
CA PHE A 215 5.91 9.85 13.52
C PHE A 215 7.31 10.34 13.84
N THR A 216 7.52 10.72 15.09
CA THR A 216 8.80 11.26 15.59
C THR A 216 9.33 10.37 16.71
N ALA A 217 10.64 10.21 16.80
CA ALA A 217 11.29 9.35 17.80
C ALA A 217 11.01 9.77 19.25
N ASP A 218 10.74 11.05 19.48
CA ASP A 218 10.55 11.59 20.82
C ASP A 218 9.07 11.85 21.16
N ASP A 219 8.14 11.34 20.36
CA ASP A 219 6.72 11.52 20.62
C ASP A 219 6.16 10.45 21.58
N ASP A 220 5.04 10.79 22.24
CA ASP A 220 4.36 9.87 23.18
C ASP A 220 3.75 8.64 22.45
N SER A 221 3.77 8.60 21.12
CA SER A 221 3.25 7.46 20.36
C SER A 221 4.08 6.20 20.55
N GLY A 222 5.37 6.37 20.85
CA GLY A 222 6.35 5.29 20.90
C GLY A 222 6.54 4.55 19.58
N ALA A 223 5.95 5.04 18.48
CA ALA A 223 5.97 4.38 17.18
C ALA A 223 7.37 4.29 16.59
N VAL A 224 8.22 5.26 16.91
CA VAL A 224 9.63 5.27 16.48
C VAL A 224 10.52 5.00 17.67
N THR A 225 11.31 3.92 17.59
CA THR A 225 12.20 3.47 18.66
C THR A 225 13.60 3.17 18.11
N PRO A 226 14.67 3.33 18.90
CA PRO A 226 16.00 2.84 18.52
C PRO A 226 15.98 1.33 18.28
N VAL A 227 16.72 0.85 17.30
CA VAL A 227 16.92 -0.59 17.07
C VAL A 227 18.19 -1.01 17.77
N GLU A 228 18.04 -1.55 18.96
CA GLU A 228 19.14 -2.23 19.64
C GLU A 228 19.30 -3.65 19.10
N ASN A 229 20.46 -4.19 19.23
CA ASN A 229 20.97 -5.50 18.81
C ASN A 229 19.90 -6.62 18.61
N ASP A 230 18.99 -6.41 17.66
CA ASP A 230 17.86 -7.30 17.39
C ASP A 230 18.24 -8.28 16.26
N ALA A 231 18.43 -9.54 16.62
CA ALA A 231 18.74 -10.62 15.67
C ALA A 231 17.63 -10.84 14.61
N ALA A 232 16.44 -10.33 14.86
CA ALA A 232 15.29 -10.43 13.95
C ALA A 232 15.18 -9.26 12.96
N SER A 233 16.06 -8.26 13.08
CA SER A 233 16.15 -7.19 12.09
C SER A 233 16.58 -7.74 10.73
N SER A 234 16.01 -7.21 9.66
CA SER A 234 16.45 -7.51 8.30
C SER A 234 17.72 -6.76 7.89
N ILE A 235 18.16 -5.78 8.70
CA ILE A 235 19.40 -5.01 8.48
C ILE A 235 20.59 -5.81 8.99
N VAL A 236 21.57 -6.01 8.13
CA VAL A 236 22.77 -6.82 8.45
C VAL A 236 23.81 -6.02 9.23
N GLY A 237 24.03 -4.76 8.86
CA GLY A 237 25.03 -3.89 9.48
C GLY A 237 24.49 -3.02 10.62
N PRO A 238 25.06 -1.83 10.83
CA PRO A 238 24.63 -0.87 11.83
C PRO A 238 23.15 -0.50 11.68
N ARG A 239 22.46 -0.41 12.81
CA ARG A 239 21.01 -0.16 12.86
C ARG A 239 20.76 1.21 13.48
N GLY A 240 19.70 1.87 13.00
CA GLY A 240 19.25 3.17 13.47
C GLY A 240 17.94 3.06 14.25
N THR A 241 16.87 3.52 13.69
CA THR A 241 15.54 3.53 14.30
C THR A 241 14.60 2.55 13.63
N ARG A 242 13.56 2.19 14.35
CA ARG A 242 12.44 1.35 13.91
C ARG A 242 11.16 2.16 13.96
N ILE A 243 10.38 2.10 12.90
CA ILE A 243 8.98 2.51 12.94
C ILE A 243 8.09 1.29 13.09
N SER A 244 7.08 1.36 13.98
CA SER A 244 6.12 0.28 14.23
C SER A 244 4.70 0.81 14.34
N PHE A 245 3.77 0.17 13.64
CA PHE A 245 2.35 0.54 13.66
C PHE A 245 1.47 -0.65 13.31
N LYS A 246 0.16 -0.50 13.50
CA LYS A 246 -0.87 -1.44 13.06
C LYS A 246 -1.77 -0.77 12.03
N VAL A 247 -2.50 -1.59 11.28
CA VAL A 247 -3.44 -1.13 10.26
C VAL A 247 -4.85 -1.57 10.62
N ALA A 248 -5.78 -0.64 10.61
CA ALA A 248 -7.20 -0.90 10.71
C ALA A 248 -7.90 -0.64 9.38
N SER A 249 -8.94 -1.41 9.09
CA SER A 249 -9.77 -1.21 7.91
C SER A 249 -10.68 0.00 8.06
N GLY A 250 -10.94 0.68 6.96
CA GLY A 250 -11.87 1.79 6.89
C GLY A 250 -13.31 1.36 7.23
N LEU A 251 -14.13 2.30 7.71
CA LEU A 251 -15.50 2.02 8.10
C LEU A 251 -16.36 1.54 6.92
N ASP A 252 -16.17 2.15 5.76
CA ASP A 252 -16.92 1.80 4.54
C ASP A 252 -16.61 0.36 4.09
N LEU A 253 -15.36 -0.07 4.21
CA LEU A 253 -14.99 -1.46 3.95
C LEU A 253 -15.63 -2.43 4.95
N LYS A 254 -15.68 -2.05 6.23
CA LYS A 254 -16.28 -2.89 7.29
C LYS A 254 -17.77 -3.09 7.10
N THR A 255 -18.49 -2.02 6.78
CA THR A 255 -19.96 -2.00 6.77
C THR A 255 -20.56 -2.32 5.41
N GLY A 256 -19.87 -1.97 4.32
CA GLY A 256 -20.34 -2.14 2.95
C GLY A 256 -19.63 -3.27 2.19
N THR A 257 -20.27 -3.72 1.10
CA THR A 257 -19.67 -4.65 0.12
C THR A 257 -19.43 -3.97 -1.23
N PHE A 258 -19.87 -2.71 -1.35
CA PHE A 258 -19.88 -1.99 -2.62
C PHE A 258 -18.48 -1.90 -3.25
N LEU A 259 -17.45 -1.45 -2.49
CA LEU A 259 -16.09 -1.36 -2.98
C LEU A 259 -15.53 -2.70 -3.46
N PHE A 260 -15.79 -3.77 -2.71
CA PHE A 260 -15.37 -5.12 -3.10
C PHE A 260 -16.14 -5.66 -4.31
N THR A 261 -17.36 -5.20 -4.54
CA THR A 261 -18.15 -5.59 -5.71
C THR A 261 -17.66 -4.89 -6.96
N GLN A 262 -17.29 -3.62 -6.85
CA GLN A 262 -16.85 -2.80 -7.99
C GLN A 262 -15.36 -2.98 -8.31
N LEU A 263 -14.50 -2.98 -7.30
CA LEU A 263 -13.04 -2.98 -7.44
C LEU A 263 -12.40 -4.30 -7.01
N GLY A 264 -13.14 -5.13 -6.26
CA GLY A 264 -12.59 -6.34 -5.67
C GLY A 264 -12.30 -7.43 -6.72
N SER A 265 -11.12 -8.03 -6.61
CA SER A 265 -10.71 -9.21 -7.37
C SER A 265 -10.95 -10.49 -6.57
N GLN A 266 -11.11 -11.62 -7.26
CA GLN A 266 -11.17 -12.97 -6.71
C GLN A 266 -9.88 -13.73 -7.01
N GLY A 267 -9.70 -14.89 -6.36
CA GLY A 267 -8.58 -15.78 -6.69
C GLY A 267 -7.37 -15.59 -5.80
N ILE A 268 -7.60 -15.32 -4.52
CA ILE A 268 -6.53 -15.34 -3.51
C ILE A 268 -5.99 -16.78 -3.43
N THR A 269 -4.66 -16.92 -3.42
CA THR A 269 -4.02 -18.22 -3.22
C THR A 269 -4.40 -18.75 -1.83
N ALA A 270 -4.75 -20.04 -1.76
CA ALA A 270 -5.09 -20.71 -0.51
C ALA A 270 -4.05 -20.44 0.59
N ILE A 271 -4.52 -20.14 1.79
CA ILE A 271 -3.66 -20.10 2.97
C ILE A 271 -3.29 -21.54 3.29
N ALA A 272 -2.02 -21.84 3.34
CA ALA A 272 -1.50 -23.17 3.66
C ALA A 272 -1.54 -23.46 5.18
N SER A 273 -2.63 -23.12 5.88
CA SER A 273 -2.78 -23.45 7.28
C SER A 273 -4.09 -24.15 7.55
N GLY A 274 -4.03 -25.17 8.29
CA GLY A 274 -4.96 -26.26 8.39
C GLY A 274 -6.26 -26.01 9.17
N THR A 275 -6.79 -24.81 9.29
CA THR A 275 -7.83 -24.61 10.31
C THR A 275 -8.93 -23.61 10.00
N GLY A 276 -8.91 -22.90 8.89
CA GLY A 276 -9.94 -21.92 8.54
C GLY A 276 -10.55 -22.16 7.17
N ASP A 277 -11.47 -21.31 6.78
CA ASP A 277 -11.98 -21.24 5.42
C ASP A 277 -10.83 -21.01 4.42
N ASP A 278 -10.96 -21.58 3.24
CA ASP A 278 -10.01 -21.37 2.16
C ASP A 278 -10.23 -19.98 1.53
N LEU A 279 -9.23 -19.11 1.58
CA LEU A 279 -9.27 -17.80 0.92
C LEU A 279 -9.39 -17.91 -0.61
N ALA A 280 -9.12 -19.06 -1.21
CA ALA A 280 -9.38 -19.31 -2.62
C ALA A 280 -10.87 -19.48 -2.93
N ALA A 281 -11.73 -19.61 -1.92
CA ALA A 281 -13.16 -19.74 -2.10
C ALA A 281 -13.74 -18.50 -2.81
N ALA A 282 -14.77 -18.73 -3.62
CA ALA A 282 -15.44 -17.67 -4.38
C ALA A 282 -16.07 -16.59 -3.51
N ASP A 283 -16.23 -16.87 -2.22
CA ASP A 283 -16.83 -15.97 -1.23
C ASP A 283 -15.90 -14.83 -0.79
N TYR A 284 -14.60 -14.92 -1.10
CA TYR A 284 -13.62 -13.91 -0.70
C TYR A 284 -13.26 -13.00 -1.86
N LYS A 285 -13.30 -11.71 -1.59
CA LYS A 285 -12.78 -10.68 -2.51
C LYS A 285 -11.70 -9.87 -1.83
N PHE A 286 -10.81 -9.31 -2.64
CA PHE A 286 -9.72 -8.48 -2.14
C PHE A 286 -9.54 -7.22 -2.96
N ILE A 287 -8.98 -6.20 -2.31
CA ILE A 287 -8.54 -4.95 -2.91
C ILE A 287 -7.08 -4.75 -2.53
N ASP A 288 -6.23 -4.57 -3.53
CA ASP A 288 -4.81 -4.29 -3.33
C ASP A 288 -4.56 -2.80 -3.12
N SER A 289 -3.62 -2.49 -2.26
CA SER A 289 -3.16 -1.15 -1.96
C SER A 289 -1.70 -1.19 -1.51
N THR A 290 -1.15 -0.04 -1.17
CA THR A 290 0.23 0.11 -0.72
C THR A 290 0.29 1.01 0.49
N ILE A 291 1.15 0.68 1.44
CA ILE A 291 1.58 1.60 2.50
C ILE A 291 2.96 2.09 2.13
N ARG A 292 3.14 3.40 2.11
CA ARG A 292 4.44 4.02 1.86
C ARG A 292 5.02 4.54 3.15
N ILE A 293 6.25 4.15 3.44
CA ILE A 293 7.06 4.67 4.54
C ILE A 293 8.20 5.48 3.93
N SER A 294 8.38 6.72 4.39
CA SER A 294 9.48 7.56 3.93
C SER A 294 10.21 8.16 5.12
N GLY A 295 11.53 8.03 5.14
CA GLY A 295 12.38 8.71 6.10
C GLY A 295 12.54 10.18 5.75
N ILE A 296 12.50 11.06 6.73
CA ILE A 296 12.61 12.51 6.48
C ILE A 296 14.07 12.92 6.24
N THR A 297 15.01 12.30 6.91
CA THR A 297 16.44 12.65 6.84
C THR A 297 17.04 12.25 5.49
N THR A 298 16.95 10.98 5.12
CA THR A 298 17.55 10.45 3.89
C THR A 298 16.60 10.50 2.70
N GLY A 299 15.30 10.68 2.97
CA GLY A 299 14.26 10.59 1.94
C GLY A 299 14.07 9.19 1.39
N TYR A 300 14.63 8.16 2.04
CA TYR A 300 14.45 6.79 1.59
C TYR A 300 12.99 6.38 1.67
N THR A 301 12.50 5.76 0.60
CA THR A 301 11.09 5.38 0.47
C THR A 301 10.96 3.88 0.33
N LEU A 302 10.08 3.31 1.14
CA LEU A 302 9.73 1.89 1.16
C LEU A 302 8.23 1.73 0.90
N ASP A 303 7.88 0.97 -0.11
CA ASP A 303 6.51 0.60 -0.43
C ASP A 303 6.20 -0.81 0.07
N ILE A 304 5.17 -0.94 0.90
CA ILE A 304 4.72 -2.20 1.49
C ILE A 304 3.40 -2.59 0.84
N PRO A 305 3.36 -3.65 0.02
CA PRO A 305 2.10 -4.13 -0.54
C PRO A 305 1.16 -4.62 0.57
N ILE A 306 -0.08 -4.19 0.52
CA ILE A 306 -1.14 -4.58 1.44
C ILE A 306 -2.38 -4.98 0.66
N ARG A 307 -3.13 -5.96 1.16
CA ARG A 307 -4.34 -6.49 0.55
C ARG A 307 -5.45 -6.52 1.59
N PHE A 308 -6.51 -5.80 1.32
CA PHE A 308 -7.72 -5.84 2.13
C PHE A 308 -8.62 -6.97 1.65
N VAL A 309 -8.99 -7.87 2.57
CA VAL A 309 -9.77 -9.08 2.26
C VAL A 309 -11.09 -9.07 3.00
N LYS A 310 -12.16 -9.37 2.28
CA LYS A 310 -13.51 -9.49 2.85
C LYS A 310 -14.22 -10.73 2.34
N LYS A 311 -14.90 -11.43 3.24
CA LYS A 311 -15.85 -12.49 2.91
C LYS A 311 -17.16 -11.85 2.45
N ILE A 312 -17.56 -12.15 1.21
CA ILE A 312 -18.78 -11.65 0.59
C ILE A 312 -19.73 -12.84 0.48
N THR A 313 -20.72 -12.86 1.33
CA THR A 313 -21.80 -13.88 1.35
C THR A 313 -22.99 -13.42 0.54
#